data_48e4c9c72b6ede3718e7d3c1faea3fef
#
_entry.id   48e4c9c72b6ede3718e7d3c1faea3fef
#
_cell.length_a   1.000
_cell.length_b   1.000
_cell.length_c   1.000
_cell.angle_alpha   90.00
_cell.angle_beta   90.00
_cell.angle_gamma   90.00
#
_symmetry.space_group_name_H-M   'P 1'
#
loop_
_entity.id
_entity.type
_entity.pdbx_description
1 polymer ?
#
loop_
_entity_poly.entity_id
_entity_poly.type
_entity_poly.pdbx_seq_one_letter_code
_entity_poly.pdbx_strand_id
1 'polypeptide(L)'
;MENHKTDDRMEDLMQKVRESRGSDAASMLDYCTQIEEYADRVGDARLLGFAHYYKGRTYYLSNETGKVFEEIGEALGYLEQSGQWELVAASYNLMAIVSVGKGNLSFAIEYYLAGLKYCKKYELIEVESRIESNLGS
;
A
#
# COMPACT_ATOMS: atom_id res chain seq x y z
N MET A 1 5.12 15.18 -26.52
CA MET A 1 4.97 15.04 -25.68
C MET A 1 4.71 14.06 -25.04
N GLU A 2 4.82 13.61 -24.48
CA GLU A 2 4.62 12.85 -23.91
C GLU A 2 4.14 12.69 -23.06
N ASN A 3 4.16 12.48 -22.95
CA ASN A 3 3.53 12.38 -22.32
C ASN A 3 3.42 11.89 -21.01
N HIS A 4 2.90 12.12 -20.42
CA HIS A 4 2.58 11.80 -19.06
C HIS A 4 1.76 10.53 -18.97
N LYS A 5 1.74 9.84 -20.03
CA LYS A 5 1.02 8.59 -20.11
C LYS A 5 1.87 7.49 -19.51
N THR A 6 1.27 6.71 -18.61
CA THR A 6 1.97 5.56 -18.07
C THR A 6 2.25 4.56 -19.19
N ASP A 7 3.47 4.06 -19.22
CA ASP A 7 3.87 3.02 -20.13
C ASP A 7 2.92 1.82 -20.00
N ASP A 8 2.48 1.27 -21.14
CA ASP A 8 1.56 0.11 -21.13
C ASP A 8 2.14 -1.07 -20.35
N ARG A 9 3.47 -1.24 -20.41
CA ARG A 9 4.13 -2.30 -19.64
C ARG A 9 3.94 -2.08 -18.15
N MET A 10 3.96 -0.83 -17.70
CA MET A 10 3.74 -0.54 -16.29
C MET A 10 2.30 -0.84 -15.88
N GLU A 11 1.33 -0.52 -16.73
CA GLU A 11 -0.06 -0.86 -16.43
C GLU A 11 -0.25 -2.36 -16.35
N ASP A 12 0.39 -3.13 -17.21
CA ASP A 12 0.34 -4.59 -17.15
C ASP A 12 0.95 -5.11 -15.84
N LEU A 13 2.10 -4.57 -15.45
CA LEU A 13 2.73 -4.99 -14.19
C LEU A 13 1.86 -4.65 -12.99
N MET A 14 1.27 -3.46 -12.99
CA MET A 14 0.37 -3.06 -11.90
C MET A 14 -0.83 -4.01 -11.81
N GLN A 15 -1.37 -4.40 -12.96
CA GLN A 15 -2.52 -5.31 -12.96
C GLN A 15 -2.13 -6.68 -12.41
N LYS A 16 -0.97 -7.20 -12.80
CA LYS A 16 -0.46 -8.46 -12.26
C LYS A 16 -0.32 -8.39 -10.74
N VAL A 17 0.20 -7.25 -10.24
CA VAL A 17 0.36 -7.06 -8.81
C VAL A 17 -1.00 -7.04 -8.11
N ARG A 18 -1.97 -6.29 -8.66
CA ARG A 18 -3.31 -6.20 -8.06
C ARG A 18 -4.01 -7.55 -8.01
N GLU A 19 -3.84 -8.35 -9.05
CA GLU A 19 -4.54 -9.63 -9.16
C GLU A 19 -3.90 -10.73 -8.35
N SER A 20 -2.66 -10.54 -7.94
CA SER A 20 -1.97 -11.57 -7.16
C SER A 20 -2.55 -11.64 -5.76
N ARG A 21 -2.68 -12.85 -5.27
CA ARG A 21 -3.19 -13.10 -3.92
C ARG A 21 -2.08 -13.60 -3.01
N GLY A 22 -0.85 -13.15 -3.27
CA GLY A 22 0.29 -13.50 -2.44
C GLY A 22 0.85 -14.87 -2.71
N SER A 23 0.54 -15.43 -3.88
CA SER A 23 0.97 -16.78 -4.20
C SER A 23 2.48 -16.89 -4.43
N ASP A 24 3.15 -15.80 -4.81
CA ASP A 24 4.58 -15.83 -5.11
C ASP A 24 5.20 -14.49 -4.75
N ALA A 25 5.77 -14.44 -3.55
CA ALA A 25 6.36 -13.21 -3.03
C ALA A 25 7.52 -12.73 -3.91
N ALA A 26 8.34 -13.65 -4.41
CA ALA A 26 9.50 -13.28 -5.23
C ALA A 26 9.06 -12.58 -6.51
N SER A 27 8.04 -13.12 -7.19
CA SER A 27 7.51 -12.50 -8.40
C SER A 27 6.89 -11.15 -8.11
N MET A 28 6.16 -11.04 -6.99
CA MET A 28 5.53 -9.78 -6.61
C MET A 28 6.56 -8.70 -6.35
N LEU A 29 7.61 -9.03 -5.62
CA LEU A 29 8.67 -8.07 -5.35
C LEU A 29 9.39 -7.67 -6.63
N ASP A 30 9.58 -8.61 -7.56
CA ASP A 30 10.20 -8.31 -8.83
C ASP A 30 9.35 -7.33 -9.65
N TYR A 31 8.04 -7.58 -9.74
CA TYR A 31 7.15 -6.67 -10.45
C TYR A 31 7.20 -5.26 -9.83
N CYS A 32 7.13 -5.19 -8.51
CA CYS A 32 7.17 -3.91 -7.82
C CYS A 32 8.50 -3.19 -8.03
N THR A 33 9.61 -3.94 -8.05
CA THR A 33 10.92 -3.37 -8.30
C THR A 33 11.00 -2.77 -9.70
N GLN A 34 10.45 -3.46 -10.70
CA GLN A 34 10.42 -2.93 -12.05
C GLN A 34 9.62 -1.64 -12.14
N ILE A 35 8.47 -1.60 -11.46
CA ILE A 35 7.63 -0.40 -11.42
C ILE A 35 8.40 0.74 -10.74
N GLU A 36 9.04 0.43 -9.62
CA GLU A 36 9.79 1.44 -8.87
C GLU A 36 10.93 2.03 -9.68
N GLU A 37 11.68 1.18 -10.38
CA GLU A 37 12.81 1.65 -11.19
C GLU A 37 12.35 2.57 -12.32
N TYR A 38 11.26 2.19 -12.97
CA TYR A 38 10.68 3.05 -14.01
C TYR A 38 10.22 4.38 -13.42
N ALA A 39 9.52 4.30 -12.29
CA ALA A 39 8.95 5.49 -11.64
C ALA A 39 10.04 6.45 -11.18
N ASP A 40 11.15 5.92 -10.68
CA ASP A 40 12.28 6.76 -10.27
C ASP A 40 12.86 7.51 -11.47
N ARG A 41 12.98 6.83 -12.61
CA ARG A 41 13.54 7.46 -13.81
C ARG A 41 12.67 8.60 -14.32
N VAL A 42 11.35 8.43 -14.27
CA VAL A 42 10.45 9.43 -14.86
C VAL A 42 9.83 10.37 -13.80
N GLY A 43 10.10 10.14 -12.52
CA GLY A 43 9.59 11.00 -11.46
C GLY A 43 8.10 10.84 -11.23
N ASP A 44 7.59 9.61 -11.27
CA ASP A 44 6.15 9.35 -11.16
C ASP A 44 5.77 8.93 -9.75
N ALA A 45 5.25 9.89 -8.96
CA ALA A 45 4.88 9.63 -7.57
C ALA A 45 3.76 8.60 -7.45
N ARG A 46 2.85 8.56 -8.42
CA ARG A 46 1.74 7.61 -8.39
C ARG A 46 2.27 6.18 -8.41
N LEU A 47 3.21 5.91 -9.30
CA LEU A 47 3.80 4.59 -9.42
C LEU A 47 4.69 4.25 -8.23
N LEU A 48 5.42 5.23 -7.70
CA LEU A 48 6.25 5.00 -6.52
C LEU A 48 5.39 4.60 -5.32
N GLY A 49 4.30 5.30 -5.11
CA GLY A 49 3.38 4.95 -4.02
C GLY A 49 2.80 3.56 -4.18
N PHE A 50 2.40 3.23 -5.38
CA PHE A 50 1.86 1.90 -5.68
C PHE A 50 2.89 0.81 -5.38
N ALA A 51 4.12 0.99 -5.89
CA ALA A 51 5.15 -0.03 -5.74
C ALA A 51 5.52 -0.26 -4.27
N HIS A 52 5.71 0.82 -3.52
CA HIS A 52 6.07 0.70 -2.11
C HIS A 52 4.94 0.08 -1.30
N TYR A 53 3.69 0.46 -1.58
CA TYR A 53 2.57 -0.13 -0.87
C TYR A 53 2.51 -1.65 -1.08
N TYR A 54 2.60 -2.08 -2.34
CA TYR A 54 2.48 -3.52 -2.63
C TYR A 54 3.70 -4.31 -2.19
N LYS A 55 4.89 -3.67 -2.13
CA LYS A 55 6.03 -4.31 -1.48
C LYS A 55 5.75 -4.55 0.00
N GLY A 56 5.24 -3.54 0.69
CA GLY A 56 4.91 -3.68 2.10
C GLY A 56 3.88 -4.78 2.33
N ARG A 57 2.86 -4.82 1.50
CA ARG A 57 1.84 -5.86 1.59
C ARG A 57 2.42 -7.24 1.35
N THR A 58 3.34 -7.35 0.39
CA THR A 58 3.99 -8.62 0.09
C THR A 58 4.84 -9.08 1.27
N TYR A 59 5.58 -8.17 1.89
CA TYR A 59 6.36 -8.51 3.07
C TYR A 59 5.46 -8.98 4.22
N TYR A 60 4.30 -8.34 4.38
CA TYR A 60 3.36 -8.80 5.39
C TYR A 60 2.90 -10.23 5.10
N LEU A 61 2.53 -10.51 3.86
CA LEU A 61 2.04 -11.83 3.48
C LEU A 61 3.10 -12.91 3.57
N SER A 62 4.38 -12.54 3.40
CA SER A 62 5.49 -13.50 3.52
C SER A 62 6.08 -13.51 4.94
N ASN A 63 5.40 -12.90 5.88
CA ASN A 63 5.77 -12.90 7.30
C ASN A 63 7.10 -12.18 7.58
N GLU A 64 7.44 -11.18 6.77
CA GLU A 64 8.62 -10.34 7.00
C GLU A 64 8.17 -8.99 7.52
N THR A 65 7.55 -9.00 8.69
CA THR A 65 6.87 -7.83 9.23
C THR A 65 7.81 -6.67 9.54
N GLY A 66 9.10 -6.96 9.75
CA GLY A 66 10.07 -5.90 10.02
C GLY A 66 10.25 -4.94 8.85
N LYS A 67 9.96 -5.39 7.63
CA LYS A 67 10.10 -4.55 6.43
C LYS A 67 8.83 -3.80 6.06
N VAL A 68 7.71 -4.14 6.70
CA VAL A 68 6.42 -3.54 6.33
C VAL A 68 6.40 -2.04 6.62
N PHE A 69 6.83 -1.64 7.82
CA PHE A 69 6.78 -0.22 8.19
C PHE A 69 7.68 0.63 7.32
N GLU A 70 8.83 0.10 6.93
CA GLU A 70 9.75 0.82 6.05
C GLU A 70 9.10 1.11 4.70
N GLU A 71 8.54 0.07 4.07
CA GLU A 71 7.92 0.23 2.75
C GLU A 71 6.65 1.07 2.81
N ILE A 72 5.80 0.81 3.79
CA ILE A 72 4.55 1.55 3.91
C ILE A 72 4.82 3.02 4.26
N GLY A 73 5.84 3.28 5.08
CA GLY A 73 6.22 4.65 5.38
C GLY A 73 6.63 5.42 4.13
N GLU A 74 7.42 4.79 3.26
CA GLU A 74 7.76 5.39 1.97
C GLU A 74 6.52 5.58 1.11
N ALA A 75 5.66 4.58 1.09
CA ALA A 75 4.46 4.63 0.24
C ALA A 75 3.56 5.81 0.60
N LEU A 76 3.36 6.05 1.89
CA LEU A 76 2.38 7.05 2.34
C LEU A 76 2.64 8.43 1.75
N GLY A 77 3.91 8.87 1.74
CA GLY A 77 4.23 10.17 1.17
C GLY A 77 3.85 10.28 -0.29
N TYR A 78 4.20 9.27 -1.07
CA TYR A 78 3.88 9.27 -2.49
C TYR A 78 2.38 9.08 -2.75
N LEU A 79 1.71 8.25 -1.95
CA LEU A 79 0.29 8.00 -2.12
C LEU A 79 -0.52 9.26 -1.83
N GLU A 80 -0.16 10.00 -0.79
CA GLU A 80 -0.84 11.25 -0.46
C GLU A 80 -0.58 12.29 -1.54
N GLN A 81 0.66 12.39 -2.00
CA GLN A 81 1.03 13.32 -3.04
C GLN A 81 0.25 13.07 -4.33
N SER A 82 -0.04 11.83 -4.64
CA SER A 82 -0.73 11.45 -5.89
C SER A 82 -2.21 11.22 -5.70
N GLY A 83 -2.75 11.44 -4.51
CA GLY A 83 -4.20 11.34 -4.27
C GLY A 83 -4.77 9.93 -4.29
N GLN A 84 -3.96 8.92 -4.02
CA GLN A 84 -4.41 7.52 -3.99
C GLN A 84 -4.96 7.19 -2.61
N TRP A 85 -6.11 7.76 -2.29
CA TRP A 85 -6.63 7.74 -0.93
C TRP A 85 -7.02 6.35 -0.45
N GLU A 86 -7.47 5.47 -1.36
CA GLU A 86 -7.76 4.09 -0.99
C GLU A 86 -6.51 3.38 -0.46
N LEU A 87 -5.39 3.58 -1.14
CA LEU A 87 -4.14 2.96 -0.72
C LEU A 87 -3.58 3.63 0.54
N VAL A 88 -3.86 4.92 0.72
CA VAL A 88 -3.48 5.59 1.98
C VAL A 88 -4.19 4.92 3.15
N ALA A 89 -5.52 4.77 3.05
CA ALA A 89 -6.28 4.15 4.12
C ALA A 89 -5.87 2.68 4.32
N ALA A 90 -5.64 1.97 3.22
CA ALA A 90 -5.20 0.58 3.30
C ALA A 90 -3.81 0.47 3.95
N SER A 91 -2.96 1.47 3.75
CA SER A 91 -1.64 1.51 4.38
C SER A 91 -1.76 1.60 5.91
N TYR A 92 -2.63 2.47 6.38
CA TYR A 92 -2.87 2.57 7.83
C TYR A 92 -3.46 1.28 8.38
N ASN A 93 -4.39 0.67 7.65
CA ASN A 93 -4.96 -0.61 8.06
C ASN A 93 -3.87 -1.68 8.21
N LEU A 94 -2.96 -1.73 7.25
CA LEU A 94 -1.87 -2.71 7.28
C LEU A 94 -0.92 -2.48 8.46
N MET A 95 -0.56 -1.22 8.70
CA MET A 95 0.29 -0.89 9.85
C MET A 95 -0.39 -1.25 11.16
N ALA A 96 -1.70 -1.05 11.24
CA ALA A 96 -2.46 -1.42 12.43
C ALA A 96 -2.45 -2.94 12.65
N ILE A 97 -2.67 -3.69 11.58
CA ILE A 97 -2.68 -5.16 11.67
C ILE A 97 -1.34 -5.67 12.18
N VAL A 98 -0.24 -5.13 11.64
CA VAL A 98 1.10 -5.53 12.08
C VAL A 98 1.31 -5.14 13.54
N SER A 99 0.82 -3.97 13.94
CA SER A 99 0.94 -3.52 15.33
C SER A 99 0.19 -4.43 16.29
N VAL A 100 -1.00 -4.89 15.90
CA VAL A 100 -1.75 -5.86 16.70
C VAL A 100 -0.91 -7.13 16.89
N GLY A 101 -0.34 -7.61 15.81
CA GLY A 101 0.47 -8.83 15.86
C GLY A 101 1.70 -8.71 16.76
N LYS A 102 2.19 -7.49 16.95
CA LYS A 102 3.33 -7.23 17.82
C LYS A 102 2.91 -6.88 19.25
N GLY A 103 1.62 -6.84 19.54
CA GLY A 103 1.11 -6.49 20.85
C GLY A 103 1.07 -4.99 21.11
N ASN A 104 1.31 -4.16 20.11
CA ASN A 104 1.31 -2.70 20.26
C ASN A 104 -0.09 -2.15 20.01
N LEU A 105 -1.00 -2.41 20.95
CA LEU A 105 -2.42 -2.12 20.75
C LEU A 105 -2.70 -0.62 20.66
N SER A 106 -1.97 0.20 21.42
CA SER A 106 -2.16 1.65 21.35
C SER A 106 -1.85 2.19 19.97
N PHE A 107 -0.74 1.76 19.38
CA PHE A 107 -0.39 2.17 18.03
C PHE A 107 -1.39 1.63 17.01
N ALA A 108 -1.84 0.39 17.22
CA ALA A 108 -2.82 -0.21 16.30
C ALA A 108 -4.09 0.64 16.23
N ILE A 109 -4.60 1.05 17.40
CA ILE A 109 -5.81 1.86 17.45
C ILE A 109 -5.59 3.19 16.75
N GLU A 110 -4.43 3.83 16.97
CA GLU A 110 -4.13 5.10 16.32
C GLU A 110 -4.10 4.96 14.80
N TYR A 111 -3.49 3.88 14.29
CA TYR A 111 -3.44 3.65 12.86
C TYR A 111 -4.83 3.37 12.28
N TYR A 112 -5.64 2.55 12.98
CA TYR A 112 -7.01 2.31 12.52
C TYR A 112 -7.81 3.60 12.45
N LEU A 113 -7.69 4.44 13.47
CA LEU A 113 -8.42 5.71 13.48
C LEU A 113 -7.94 6.65 12.39
N ALA A 114 -6.63 6.67 12.12
CA ALA A 114 -6.10 7.47 11.01
C ALA A 114 -6.68 7.00 9.67
N GLY A 115 -6.74 5.68 9.47
CA GLY A 115 -7.32 5.13 8.26
C GLY A 115 -8.80 5.48 8.12
N LEU A 116 -9.56 5.38 9.21
CA LEU A 116 -10.98 5.72 9.19
C LEU A 116 -11.21 7.19 8.83
N LYS A 117 -10.33 8.07 9.30
CA LYS A 117 -10.44 9.48 8.97
C LYS A 117 -10.40 9.71 7.46
N TYR A 118 -9.47 9.03 6.77
CA TYR A 118 -9.41 9.12 5.31
C TYR A 118 -10.62 8.49 4.67
N CYS A 119 -11.09 7.36 5.21
CA CYS A 119 -12.27 6.69 4.64
C CYS A 119 -13.50 7.59 4.69
N LYS A 120 -13.70 8.30 5.79
CA LYS A 120 -14.85 9.18 5.92
C LYS A 120 -14.71 10.40 5.02
N LYS A 121 -13.50 10.94 4.93
CA LYS A 121 -13.28 12.13 4.10
C LYS A 121 -13.48 11.84 2.61
N TYR A 122 -13.06 10.67 2.16
CA TYR A 122 -13.08 10.33 0.73
C TYR A 122 -14.09 9.23 0.39
N GLU A 123 -14.94 8.87 1.35
CA GLU A 123 -16.03 7.90 1.15
C GLU A 123 -15.53 6.54 0.63
N LEU A 124 -14.51 6.01 1.32
CA LEU A 124 -13.88 4.75 0.93
C LEU A 124 -14.55 3.59 1.65
N ILE A 125 -15.71 3.20 1.16
CA ILE A 125 -16.62 2.30 1.89
C ILE A 125 -16.00 0.92 2.13
N GLU A 126 -15.31 0.37 1.13
CA GLU A 126 -14.74 -0.97 1.27
C GLU A 126 -13.63 -1.02 2.32
N VAL A 127 -12.72 -0.04 2.27
CA VAL A 127 -11.62 0.01 3.23
C VAL A 127 -12.17 0.31 4.62
N GLU A 128 -13.15 1.20 4.71
CA GLU A 128 -13.77 1.52 5.99
C GLU A 128 -14.35 0.27 6.64
N SER A 129 -15.06 -0.53 5.85
CA SER A 129 -15.66 -1.76 6.34
C SER A 129 -14.61 -2.73 6.89
N ARG A 130 -13.48 -2.85 6.18
CA ARG A 130 -12.40 -3.72 6.63
C ARG A 130 -11.77 -3.23 7.94
N ILE A 131 -11.56 -1.92 8.04
CA ILE A 131 -10.98 -1.35 9.25
C ILE A 131 -11.92 -1.54 10.44
N GLU A 132 -13.20 -1.28 10.24
CA GLU A 132 -14.18 -1.44 11.32
C GLU A 132 -14.28 -2.89 11.77
N SER A 133 -14.20 -3.81 10.82
CA SER A 133 -14.21 -5.23 11.14
C SER A 133 -12.97 -5.60 11.97
N ASN A 134 -11.82 -5.07 11.63
CA ASN A 134 -10.59 -5.34 12.37
C ASN A 134 -10.63 -4.73 13.77
N LEU A 135 -11.20 -3.52 13.91
CA LEU A 135 -11.33 -2.87 15.20
C LEU A 135 -12.27 -3.63 16.13
N GLY A 136 -13.31 -4.23 15.57
CA GLY A 136 -14.29 -4.97 16.35
C GLY A 136 -13.86 -6.36 16.74
N SER A 137 -12.72 -6.84 16.24
CA SER A 137 -12.21 -8.17 16.58
C SER A 137 -11.41 -8.16 17.89
#